data_cc77b167f13b5c8978ed7551bab216e4
#
_entry.id   cc77b167f13b5c8978ed7551bab216e4
#
_cell.length_a   1.000
_cell.length_b   1.000
_cell.length_c   1.000
_cell.angle_alpha   90.00
_cell.angle_beta   90.00
_cell.angle_gamma   90.00
#
_symmetry.space_group_name_H-M   'P 1'
#
loop_
_entity.id
_entity.type
_entity.pdbx_description
1 polymer ?
#
loop_
_entity_poly.entity_id
_entity_poly.type
_entity_poly.pdbx_seq_one_letter_code
_entity_poly.pdbx_strand_id
1 'polypeptide(L)'
;MQLEHSIEAEVSPEFAWKYRTDIATWNDPPATFVLEGPFIAGSRGTTLLPGQQRVHWNIREVQPLKAFILEMQLDRAILTFEWRFDSLSRQRTRMTQRIELSGDNEAAYAEQVEAGFSPGLADGMRRIATEMAAAETRSMKAG
;
A
#
# COMPACT_ATOMS: atom_id res chain seq x y z
N MET A 1 5.75 -12.94 -11.57
CA MET A 1 5.78 -13.29 -10.13
C MET A 1 4.80 -12.39 -9.40
N GLN A 2 3.98 -12.96 -8.56
CA GLN A 2 2.87 -12.23 -7.93
C GLN A 2 2.64 -12.70 -6.50
N LEU A 3 2.40 -11.76 -5.59
CA LEU A 3 1.97 -12.01 -4.22
C LEU A 3 0.64 -11.30 -4.03
N GLU A 4 -0.29 -11.91 -3.29
CA GLU A 4 -1.59 -11.30 -3.03
C GLU A 4 -2.13 -11.74 -1.68
N HIS A 5 -2.78 -10.81 -0.98
CA HIS A 5 -3.46 -11.10 0.28
C HIS A 5 -4.64 -10.15 0.45
N SER A 6 -5.73 -10.67 1.00
CA SER A 6 -6.93 -9.89 1.30
C SER A 6 -7.22 -9.94 2.78
N ILE A 7 -7.76 -8.85 3.32
CA ILE A 7 -8.20 -8.77 4.70
C ILE A 7 -9.46 -7.91 4.80
N GLU A 8 -10.31 -8.22 5.76
CA GLU A 8 -11.49 -7.40 6.05
C GLU A 8 -11.18 -6.46 7.21
N ALA A 9 -11.56 -5.20 7.07
CA ALA A 9 -11.44 -4.20 8.10
C ALA A 9 -12.84 -3.71 8.50
N GLU A 10 -13.06 -3.51 9.78
CA GLU A 10 -14.34 -3.02 10.31
C GLU A 10 -14.39 -1.50 10.27
N VAL A 11 -14.34 -0.97 9.05
CA VAL A 11 -14.38 0.46 8.76
C VAL A 11 -15.22 0.71 7.53
N SER A 12 -15.75 1.93 7.41
CA SER A 12 -16.47 2.33 6.20
C SER A 12 -15.52 2.36 5.00
N PRO A 13 -16.01 2.07 3.81
CA PRO A 13 -15.19 2.15 2.59
C PRO A 13 -14.58 3.53 2.38
N GLU A 14 -15.33 4.58 2.69
CA GLU A 14 -14.87 5.96 2.53
C GLU A 14 -13.70 6.25 3.47
N PHE A 15 -13.80 5.81 4.73
CA PHE A 15 -12.73 5.99 5.70
C PHE A 15 -11.50 5.17 5.33
N ALA A 16 -11.69 3.93 4.89
CA ALA A 16 -10.58 3.05 4.48
C ALA A 16 -9.78 3.70 3.36
N TRP A 17 -10.47 4.22 2.36
CA TRP A 17 -9.83 4.92 1.24
C TRP A 17 -9.07 6.15 1.69
N LYS A 18 -9.72 7.01 2.47
CA LYS A 18 -9.12 8.25 2.98
C LYS A 18 -7.88 7.95 3.81
N TYR A 19 -7.98 6.97 4.71
CA TYR A 19 -6.89 6.59 5.58
C TYR A 19 -5.70 6.07 4.77
N ARG A 20 -5.93 5.15 3.85
CA ARG A 20 -4.86 4.49 3.10
C ARG A 20 -4.22 5.39 2.04
N THR A 21 -4.91 6.40 1.55
CA THR A 21 -4.37 7.37 0.59
C THR A 21 -3.76 8.60 1.26
N ASP A 22 -3.67 8.62 2.59
CA ASP A 22 -3.00 9.65 3.36
C ASP A 22 -1.63 9.13 3.79
N ILE A 23 -0.58 9.66 3.18
CA ILE A 23 0.81 9.21 3.41
C ILE A 23 1.21 9.33 4.89
N ALA A 24 0.60 10.25 5.63
CA ALA A 24 0.89 10.44 7.06
C ALA A 24 0.50 9.24 7.90
N THR A 25 -0.40 8.38 7.39
CA THR A 25 -0.82 7.15 8.09
C THR A 25 0.06 5.95 7.76
N TRP A 26 0.97 6.08 6.82
CA TRP A 26 1.87 4.99 6.44
C TRP A 26 2.97 4.87 7.51
N ASN A 27 2.74 3.96 8.45
CA ASN A 27 3.63 3.77 9.60
C ASN A 27 4.23 2.37 9.57
N ASP A 28 5.45 2.26 9.10
CA ASP A 28 6.17 0.99 9.01
C ASP A 28 7.64 1.19 9.40
N PRO A 29 7.92 1.50 10.68
CA PRO A 29 9.29 1.76 11.12
C PRO A 29 10.21 0.57 10.83
N PRO A 30 11.47 0.80 10.46
CA PRO A 30 12.16 2.10 10.43
C PRO A 30 11.99 2.89 9.13
N ALA A 31 11.09 2.47 8.23
CA ALA A 31 10.87 3.15 6.96
C ALA A 31 10.16 4.50 7.16
N THR A 32 10.55 5.49 6.37
CA THR A 32 9.87 6.78 6.28
C THR A 32 9.42 6.98 4.84
N PHE A 33 8.17 7.40 4.66
CA PHE A 33 7.58 7.61 3.35
C PHE A 33 7.36 9.09 3.09
N VAL A 34 7.75 9.56 1.90
CA VAL A 34 7.56 10.95 1.49
C VAL A 34 6.84 10.97 0.15
N LEU A 35 5.80 11.78 0.03
CA LEU A 35 5.07 11.97 -1.22
C LEU A 35 5.20 13.42 -1.65
N GLU A 36 5.57 13.64 -2.91
CA GLU A 36 5.68 14.99 -3.48
C GLU A 36 4.32 15.37 -4.09
N GLY A 37 3.54 16.16 -3.35
CA GLY A 37 2.24 16.62 -3.81
C GLY A 37 1.08 15.72 -3.38
N PRO A 38 -0.09 15.89 -4.02
CA PRO A 38 -1.28 15.12 -3.66
C PRO A 38 -1.19 13.66 -4.11
N PHE A 39 -2.09 12.83 -3.57
CA PHE A 39 -2.17 11.41 -3.92
C PHE A 39 -2.94 11.24 -5.23
N ILE A 40 -2.28 11.51 -6.34
CA ILE A 40 -2.85 11.41 -7.68
C ILE A 40 -1.89 10.69 -8.62
N ALA A 41 -2.40 10.19 -9.75
CA ALA A 41 -1.56 9.56 -10.76
C ALA A 41 -0.47 10.52 -11.24
N GLY A 42 0.76 10.03 -11.30
CA GLY A 42 1.92 10.81 -11.70
C GLY A 42 2.74 11.37 -10.55
N SER A 43 2.18 11.44 -9.33
CA SER A 43 2.93 11.91 -8.17
C SER A 43 4.06 10.96 -7.81
N ARG A 44 5.20 11.53 -7.40
CA ARG A 44 6.40 10.78 -7.04
C ARG A 44 6.51 10.63 -5.54
N GLY A 45 6.99 9.47 -5.12
CA GLY A 45 7.24 9.18 -3.72
C GLY A 45 8.63 8.61 -3.50
N THR A 46 9.04 8.62 -2.24
CA THR A 46 10.33 8.10 -1.81
C THR A 46 10.16 7.35 -0.52
N THR A 47 10.82 6.21 -0.41
CA THR A 47 10.93 5.45 0.83
C THR A 47 12.36 5.56 1.32
N LEU A 48 12.52 5.95 2.58
CA LEU A 48 13.81 6.12 3.24
C LEU A 48 13.99 5.03 4.30
N LEU A 49 15.12 4.31 4.23
CA LEU A 49 15.49 3.32 5.22
C LEU A 49 16.87 3.69 5.75
N PRO A 50 17.09 3.63 7.08
CA PRO A 50 18.39 3.97 7.67
C PRO A 50 19.54 3.19 7.06
N GLY A 51 20.59 3.89 6.64
CA GLY A 51 21.78 3.26 6.07
C GLY A 51 21.62 2.69 4.68
N GLN A 52 20.49 2.94 4.03
CA GLN A 52 20.23 2.46 2.66
C GLN A 52 19.98 3.61 1.72
N GLN A 53 20.09 3.34 0.41
CA GLN A 53 19.76 4.33 -0.60
C GLN A 53 18.26 4.55 -0.65
N ARG A 54 17.86 5.75 -1.06
CA ARG A 54 16.45 6.11 -1.22
C ARG A 54 15.83 5.24 -2.30
N VAL A 55 14.61 4.78 -2.05
CA VAL A 55 13.83 4.02 -3.02
C VAL A 55 12.77 4.93 -3.60
N HIS A 56 12.79 5.10 -4.92
CA HIS A 56 11.84 5.96 -5.62
C HIS A 56 10.70 5.16 -6.22
N TRP A 57 9.49 5.69 -6.12
CA TRP A 57 8.31 5.10 -6.72
C TRP A 57 7.38 6.23 -7.19
N ASN A 58 6.38 5.87 -7.98
CA ASN A 58 5.37 6.83 -8.42
C ASN A 58 4.00 6.20 -8.30
N ILE A 59 2.98 7.06 -8.21
CA ILE A 59 1.60 6.63 -8.26
C ILE A 59 1.24 6.48 -9.73
N ARG A 60 0.98 5.25 -10.16
CA ARG A 60 0.63 4.94 -11.55
C ARG A 60 -0.81 5.21 -11.84
N GLU A 61 -1.71 4.86 -10.92
CA GLU A 61 -3.14 4.93 -11.12
C GLU A 61 -3.86 5.17 -9.81
N VAL A 62 -4.94 5.96 -9.87
CA VAL A 62 -5.85 6.18 -8.75
C VAL A 62 -7.27 6.10 -9.27
N GLN A 63 -8.04 5.17 -8.74
CA GLN A 63 -9.48 5.04 -8.97
C GLN A 63 -10.17 5.29 -7.62
N PRO A 64 -10.69 6.50 -7.37
CA PRO A 64 -11.23 6.85 -6.06
C PRO A 64 -12.21 5.82 -5.51
N LEU A 65 -12.02 5.44 -4.24
CA LEU A 65 -12.80 4.46 -3.50
C LEU A 65 -12.68 3.02 -4.02
N LYS A 66 -11.85 2.76 -5.03
CA LYS A 66 -11.72 1.43 -5.63
C LYS A 66 -10.32 0.86 -5.58
N ALA A 67 -9.34 1.60 -6.09
CA ALA A 67 -7.99 1.07 -6.18
C ALA A 67 -6.96 2.15 -6.43
N PHE A 68 -5.71 1.86 -6.06
CA PHE A 68 -4.57 2.63 -6.52
C PHE A 68 -3.40 1.68 -6.79
N ILE A 69 -2.49 2.11 -7.66
CA ILE A 69 -1.30 1.33 -8.01
C ILE A 69 -0.06 2.20 -7.85
N LEU A 70 0.89 1.73 -7.07
CA LEU A 70 2.22 2.30 -6.98
C LEU A 70 3.16 1.50 -7.88
N GLU A 71 4.11 2.19 -8.50
CA GLU A 71 5.05 1.56 -9.43
C GLU A 71 6.47 1.92 -9.07
N MET A 72 7.33 0.91 -9.07
CA MET A 72 8.76 1.06 -8.83
C MET A 72 9.52 0.52 -10.04
N GLN A 73 10.34 1.37 -10.66
CA GLN A 73 11.17 0.95 -11.79
C GLN A 73 12.44 0.26 -11.28
N LEU A 74 12.71 -0.92 -11.83
CA LEU A 74 13.94 -1.66 -11.60
C LEU A 74 14.69 -1.77 -12.93
N ASP A 75 15.85 -2.38 -12.92
CA ASP A 75 16.59 -2.60 -14.16
C ASP A 75 15.88 -3.65 -15.03
N ARG A 76 15.24 -3.20 -16.11
CA ARG A 76 14.48 -4.03 -17.05
C ARG A 76 13.38 -4.85 -16.37
N ALA A 77 12.80 -4.31 -15.28
CA ALA A 77 11.70 -4.91 -14.57
C ALA A 77 10.89 -3.82 -13.87
N ILE A 78 9.64 -4.15 -13.56
CA ILE A 78 8.72 -3.23 -12.88
C ILE A 78 8.10 -3.96 -11.71
N LEU A 79 8.10 -3.31 -10.54
CA LEU A 79 7.43 -3.80 -9.35
C LEU A 79 6.24 -2.90 -9.07
N THR A 80 5.05 -3.49 -8.99
CA THR A 80 3.82 -2.74 -8.69
C THR A 80 3.20 -3.21 -7.38
N PHE A 81 2.57 -2.25 -6.68
CA PHE A 81 1.82 -2.49 -5.47
C PHE A 81 0.42 -1.97 -5.71
N GLU A 82 -0.55 -2.89 -5.87
CA GLU A 82 -1.94 -2.53 -6.07
C GLU A 82 -2.72 -2.74 -4.78
N TRP A 83 -3.49 -1.72 -4.39
CA TRP A 83 -4.45 -1.81 -3.29
C TRP A 83 -5.84 -1.66 -3.85
N ARG A 84 -6.69 -2.63 -3.55
CA ARG A 84 -8.10 -2.64 -3.97
C ARG A 84 -8.98 -2.60 -2.73
N PHE A 85 -10.10 -1.88 -2.86
CA PHE A 85 -11.06 -1.66 -1.78
C PHE A 85 -12.44 -2.10 -2.26
N ASP A 86 -13.02 -3.10 -1.60
CA ASP A 86 -14.35 -3.60 -1.91
C ASP A 86 -15.28 -3.34 -0.73
N SER A 87 -16.38 -2.66 -0.99
CA SER A 87 -17.40 -2.40 0.04
C SER A 87 -18.17 -3.68 0.32
N LEU A 88 -18.13 -4.15 1.57
CA LEU A 88 -18.91 -5.31 2.00
C LEU A 88 -20.18 -4.87 2.71
N SER A 89 -20.12 -3.75 3.43
CA SER A 89 -21.26 -3.11 4.07
C SER A 89 -20.87 -1.68 4.43
N ARG A 90 -21.75 -0.95 5.12
CA ARG A 90 -21.44 0.42 5.55
C ARG A 90 -20.20 0.53 6.40
N GLN A 91 -19.93 -0.48 7.23
CA GLN A 91 -18.84 -0.48 8.21
C GLN A 91 -17.91 -1.65 8.02
N ARG A 92 -17.81 -2.17 6.81
CA ARG A 92 -16.92 -3.27 6.51
C ARG A 92 -16.38 -3.16 5.11
N THR A 93 -15.06 -3.24 5.00
CA THR A 93 -14.34 -3.11 3.73
C THR A 93 -13.36 -4.25 3.59
N ARG A 94 -13.31 -4.87 2.41
CA ARG A 94 -12.25 -5.81 2.08
C ARG A 94 -11.14 -5.04 1.37
N MET A 95 -9.92 -5.19 1.88
CA MET A 95 -8.74 -4.64 1.23
C MET A 95 -7.92 -5.80 0.66
N THR A 96 -7.47 -5.65 -0.57
CA THR A 96 -6.61 -6.64 -1.23
C THR A 96 -5.35 -5.92 -1.68
N GLN A 97 -4.20 -6.45 -1.32
CA GLN A 97 -2.92 -5.97 -1.81
C GLN A 97 -2.31 -7.00 -2.74
N ARG A 98 -1.96 -6.56 -3.94
CA ARG A 98 -1.26 -7.38 -4.92
C ARG A 98 0.10 -6.75 -5.20
N ILE A 99 1.14 -7.56 -5.06
CA ILE A 99 2.50 -7.15 -5.40
C ILE A 99 2.90 -7.97 -6.61
N GLU A 100 3.23 -7.28 -7.70
CA GLU A 100 3.54 -7.94 -8.98
C GLU A 100 4.87 -7.47 -9.53
N LEU A 101 5.70 -8.44 -9.90
CA LEU A 101 6.98 -8.20 -10.55
C LEU A 101 6.88 -8.71 -11.98
N SER A 102 7.23 -7.85 -12.95
CA SER A 102 7.17 -8.18 -14.37
C SER A 102 8.35 -7.59 -15.12
N GLY A 103 8.53 -8.00 -16.38
CA GLY A 103 9.57 -7.48 -17.26
C GLY A 103 10.61 -8.53 -17.61
N ASP A 104 11.50 -8.17 -18.51
CA ASP A 104 12.51 -9.10 -19.06
C ASP A 104 13.48 -9.62 -18.00
N ASN A 105 13.74 -8.81 -16.97
CA ASN A 105 14.70 -9.14 -15.91
C ASN A 105 14.02 -9.59 -14.61
N GLU A 106 12.77 -10.06 -14.70
CA GLU A 106 12.00 -10.50 -13.54
C GLU A 106 12.76 -11.52 -12.69
N ALA A 107 13.38 -12.49 -13.32
CA ALA A 107 14.08 -13.55 -12.62
C ALA A 107 15.19 -13.06 -11.69
N ALA A 108 15.81 -11.92 -12.03
CA ALA A 108 16.88 -11.36 -11.22
C ALA A 108 16.40 -10.81 -9.87
N TYR A 109 15.11 -10.47 -9.77
CA TYR A 109 14.54 -9.83 -8.57
C TYR A 109 13.53 -10.70 -7.82
N ALA A 110 13.03 -11.77 -8.46
CA ALA A 110 11.93 -12.57 -7.91
C ALA A 110 12.19 -13.08 -6.49
N GLU A 111 13.38 -13.61 -6.23
CA GLU A 111 13.73 -14.14 -4.92
C GLU A 111 13.75 -13.07 -3.85
N GLN A 112 14.32 -11.90 -4.16
CA GLN A 112 14.37 -10.76 -3.23
C GLN A 112 12.99 -10.22 -2.92
N VAL A 113 12.13 -10.12 -3.93
CA VAL A 113 10.76 -9.62 -3.76
C VAL A 113 9.97 -10.58 -2.89
N GLU A 114 10.06 -11.88 -3.15
CA GLU A 114 9.36 -12.88 -2.33
C GLU A 114 9.86 -12.86 -0.90
N ALA A 115 11.17 -12.86 -0.70
CA ALA A 115 11.77 -12.86 0.63
C ALA A 115 11.45 -11.59 1.41
N GLY A 116 11.38 -10.45 0.72
CA GLY A 116 11.14 -9.15 1.36
C GLY A 116 9.68 -8.90 1.71
N PHE A 117 8.73 -9.39 0.92
CA PHE A 117 7.32 -9.06 1.09
C PHE A 117 6.44 -10.22 1.55
N SER A 118 6.73 -11.46 1.11
CA SER A 118 5.85 -12.59 1.41
C SER A 118 5.69 -12.88 2.91
N PRO A 119 6.77 -12.94 3.71
CA PRO A 119 6.62 -13.30 5.12
C PRO A 119 5.80 -12.33 5.96
N GLY A 120 5.85 -11.04 5.63
CA GLY A 120 5.18 -10.00 6.41
C GLY A 120 3.86 -9.51 5.84
N LEU A 121 3.45 -9.99 4.67
CA LEU A 121 2.30 -9.43 3.96
C LEU A 121 1.00 -9.52 4.76
N ALA A 122 0.64 -10.70 5.22
CA ALA A 122 -0.58 -10.91 5.97
C ALA A 122 -0.60 -10.15 7.30
N ASP A 123 0.49 -10.21 8.06
CA ASP A 123 0.59 -9.53 9.34
C ASP A 123 0.60 -8.02 9.18
N GLY A 124 1.27 -7.51 8.16
CA GLY A 124 1.30 -6.09 7.86
C GLY A 124 -0.09 -5.56 7.51
N MET A 125 -0.84 -6.28 6.72
CA MET A 125 -2.21 -5.90 6.37
C MET A 125 -3.15 -5.97 7.57
N ARG A 126 -2.97 -6.97 8.44
CA ARG A 126 -3.76 -7.08 9.67
C ARG A 126 -3.51 -5.87 10.58
N ARG A 127 -2.25 -5.46 10.72
CA ARG A 127 -1.89 -4.29 11.50
C ARG A 127 -2.54 -3.03 10.94
N ILE A 128 -2.49 -2.84 9.62
CA ILE A 128 -3.12 -1.71 8.96
C ILE A 128 -4.62 -1.69 9.22
N ALA A 129 -5.30 -2.83 9.08
CA ALA A 129 -6.74 -2.93 9.32
C ALA A 129 -7.10 -2.57 10.77
N THR A 130 -6.30 -3.04 11.74
CA THR A 130 -6.51 -2.76 13.16
C THR A 130 -6.31 -1.27 13.48
N GLU A 131 -5.23 -0.69 12.97
CA GLU A 131 -4.94 0.73 13.17
C GLU A 131 -5.99 1.63 12.51
N MET A 132 -6.45 1.23 11.35
CA MET A 132 -7.49 1.95 10.60
C MET A 132 -8.82 1.95 11.36
N ALA A 133 -9.23 0.80 11.89
CA ALA A 133 -10.46 0.70 12.68
C ALA A 133 -10.38 1.56 13.96
N ALA A 134 -9.23 1.55 14.62
CA ALA A 134 -9.00 2.39 15.80
C ALA A 134 -9.05 3.87 15.44
N ALA A 135 -8.49 4.25 14.30
CA ALA A 135 -8.50 5.64 13.84
C ALA A 135 -9.91 6.12 13.51
N GLU A 136 -10.73 5.29 12.87
CA GLU A 136 -12.12 5.64 12.58
C GLU A 136 -12.90 5.86 13.88
N THR A 137 -12.73 4.97 14.86
CA THR A 137 -13.38 5.10 16.17
C THR A 137 -13.01 6.41 16.85
N ARG A 138 -11.72 6.79 16.83
CA ARG A 138 -11.27 8.06 17.40
C ARG A 138 -11.88 9.26 16.67
N SER A 139 -11.97 9.19 15.36
CA SER A 139 -12.56 10.24 14.53
C SER A 139 -14.04 10.45 14.87
N MET A 140 -14.78 9.36 15.05
CA MET A 140 -16.19 9.41 15.42
C MET A 140 -16.39 10.03 16.80
N LYS A 141 -15.51 9.73 17.77
CA LYS A 141 -15.59 10.29 19.13
C LYS A 141 -15.19 11.75 19.19
N ALA A 142 -14.27 12.17 18.32
CA ALA A 142 -13.80 13.55 18.27
C ALA A 142 -14.78 14.47 17.54
N GLY A 143 -15.59 13.90 16.68
CA GLY A 143 -16.58 14.65 15.91
C GLY A 143 -17.89 14.71 16.66
#